data_32e94629dee357b35b98a119003fb342
#
_entry.id   32e94629dee357b35b98a119003fb342
#
_cell.length_a   1.000
_cell.length_b   1.000
_cell.length_c   1.000
_cell.angle_alpha   90.00
_cell.angle_beta   90.00
_cell.angle_gamma   90.00
#
_symmetry.space_group_name_H-M   'P 1'
#
loop_
_entity.id
_entity.type
_entity.pdbx_description
1 polymer ?
#
loop_
_entity_poly.entity_id
_entity_poly.type
_entity_poly.pdbx_seq_one_letter_code
_entity_poly.pdbx_strand_id
1 'polypeptide(L)' 'MSTSALLTTEEVANMTGLSEETLAQWRSQRRGIPYLKIGRSVRYALADVQAYLEGCRVSVSVPKERRQS' A
#
# COMPACT_ATOMS: atom_id res chain seq x y z
N MET A 1 -10.84 -2.58 20.64
CA MET A 1 -10.58 -2.31 20.14
C MET A 1 -10.14 -2.48 19.23
N SER A 2 -10.09 -2.77 18.77
CA SER A 2 -9.53 -2.94 18.03
C SER A 2 -9.40 -2.30 17.23
N THR A 3 -8.90 -2.24 17.01
CA THR A 3 -8.69 -1.39 16.32
C THR A 3 -8.02 -1.54 15.14
N SER A 4 -8.41 -1.14 14.10
CA SER A 4 -7.69 -1.22 12.92
C SER A 4 -6.62 -0.21 12.95
N ALA A 5 -5.47 -0.57 12.54
CA ALA A 5 -4.37 0.35 12.49
C ALA A 5 -4.56 1.28 11.30
N LEU A 6 -4.33 2.55 11.55
CA LEU A 6 -4.31 3.55 10.49
C LEU A 6 -2.88 4.00 10.30
N LEU A 7 -2.47 4.10 9.06
CA LEU A 7 -1.10 4.40 8.72
C LEU A 7 -1.02 5.76 8.04
N THR A 8 0.06 6.47 8.30
CA THR A 8 0.32 7.71 7.58
C THR A 8 0.89 7.39 6.20
N THR A 9 0.91 8.41 5.35
CA THR A 9 1.52 8.25 4.03
C THR A 9 2.97 7.81 4.14
N GLU A 10 3.68 8.37 5.11
CA GLU A 10 5.07 8.01 5.31
C GLU A 10 5.22 6.54 5.68
N GLU A 11 4.35 6.06 6.56
CA GLU A 11 4.41 4.68 6.98
C GLU A 11 4.11 3.74 5.81
N VAL A 12 3.13 4.10 4.99
CA VAL A 12 2.81 3.28 3.82
C VAL A 12 3.95 3.30 2.83
N ALA A 13 4.57 4.45 2.64
CA ALA A 13 5.72 4.55 1.76
C ALA A 13 6.83 3.60 2.22
N ASN A 14 7.09 3.58 3.52
CA ASN A 14 8.11 2.68 4.06
C ASN A 14 7.75 1.21 3.88
N MET A 15 6.48 0.89 4.07
CA MET A 15 6.03 -0.51 3.93
C MET A 15 6.11 -1.00 2.50
N THR A 16 5.81 -0.12 1.55
CA THR A 16 5.66 -0.54 0.16
C THR A 16 6.89 -0.27 -0.68
N GLY A 17 7.80 0.56 -0.17
CA GLY A 17 8.95 0.96 -0.96
C GLY A 17 8.63 2.05 -1.97
N LEU A 18 7.42 2.59 -1.92
CA LEU A 18 7.03 3.69 -2.79
C LEU A 18 7.36 5.01 -2.14
N SER A 19 7.46 6.05 -2.95
CA SER A 19 7.68 7.37 -2.39
C SER A 19 6.35 7.97 -1.95
N GLU A 20 6.42 8.91 -1.01
CA GLU A 20 5.21 9.61 -0.60
C GLU A 20 4.62 10.38 -1.77
N GLU A 21 5.48 10.87 -2.63
CA GLU A 21 5.05 11.60 -3.81
C GLU A 21 4.22 10.72 -4.73
N THR A 22 4.67 9.49 -4.94
CA THR A 22 3.91 8.54 -5.75
C THR A 22 2.55 8.29 -5.15
N LEU A 23 2.50 8.11 -3.83
CA LEU A 23 1.22 7.88 -3.16
C LEU A 23 0.30 9.08 -3.30
N ALA A 24 0.87 10.28 -3.21
CA ALA A 24 0.06 11.49 -3.39
C ALA A 24 -0.49 11.58 -4.80
N GLN A 25 0.32 11.24 -5.78
CA GLN A 25 -0.15 11.25 -7.16
C GLN A 25 -1.27 10.25 -7.38
N TRP A 26 -1.13 9.08 -6.78
CA TRP A 26 -2.17 8.05 -6.90
C TRP A 26 -3.48 8.53 -6.30
N ARG A 27 -3.40 9.22 -5.17
CA ARG A 27 -4.61 9.77 -4.56
C ARG A 27 -5.27 10.77 -5.49
N SER A 28 -4.46 11.61 -6.10
CA SER A 28 -4.97 12.60 -7.04
C SER A 28 -5.65 11.94 -8.24
N GLN A 29 -5.13 10.80 -8.66
CA GLN A 29 -5.65 10.06 -9.79
C GLN A 29 -6.73 9.05 -9.40
N ARG A 30 -7.00 8.96 -8.11
CA ARG A 30 -8.00 8.03 -7.57
C ARG A 30 -7.69 6.60 -7.92
N ARG A 31 -6.43 6.23 -7.76
CA ARG A 31 -6.01 4.87 -8.01
C ARG A 31 -5.00 4.46 -6.96
N GLY A 32 -4.61 3.21 -7.00
CA GLY A 32 -3.64 2.67 -6.06
C GLY A 32 -4.32 2.20 -4.80
N ILE A 33 -3.75 2.53 -3.67
CA ILE A 33 -4.23 2.02 -2.39
C ILE A 33 -5.37 2.89 -1.88
N PRO A 34 -6.48 2.29 -1.46
CA PRO A 34 -7.57 3.07 -0.86
C PRO A 34 -7.08 3.83 0.37
N TYR A 35 -7.67 4.97 0.60
CA TYR A 35 -7.25 5.80 1.73
C TYR A 35 -8.46 6.47 2.36
N LEU A 36 -8.23 7.01 3.56
CA LEU A 36 -9.24 7.72 4.32
C LEU A 36 -8.82 9.17 4.44
N LYS A 37 -9.78 10.05 4.27
CA LYS A 37 -9.54 11.47 4.50
C LYS A 37 -10.23 11.85 5.80
N ILE A 38 -9.46 12.13 6.81
CA ILE A 38 -10.00 12.47 8.12
C ILE A 38 -9.65 13.91 8.38
N GLY A 39 -10.64 14.80 8.18
CA GLY A 39 -10.36 16.22 8.26
C GLY A 39 -9.35 16.59 7.18
N ARG A 40 -8.21 17.07 7.60
CA ARG A 40 -7.14 17.40 6.67
C ARG A 40 -6.09 16.31 6.55
N SER A 41 -6.28 15.26 7.29
CA SER A 41 -5.29 14.21 7.36
C SER A 41 -5.64 13.07 6.43
N VAL A 42 -4.63 12.47 5.84
CA VAL A 42 -4.80 11.28 5.01
C VAL A 42 -4.25 10.11 5.81
N ARG A 43 -5.03 9.04 5.84
CA ARG A 43 -4.60 7.82 6.51
C ARG A 43 -4.96 6.63 5.65
N TYR A 44 -4.22 5.56 5.84
CA TYR A 44 -4.46 4.32 5.12
C TYR A 44 -4.77 3.23 6.13
N ALA A 45 -5.82 2.50 5.91
CA ALA A 45 -6.11 1.36 6.79
C ALA A 45 -5.13 0.24 6.47
N LEU A 46 -4.56 -0.36 7.50
CA LEU A 46 -3.60 -1.42 7.31
C LEU A 46 -4.18 -2.55 6.46
N ALA A 47 -5.44 -2.90 6.70
CA ALA A 47 -6.09 -3.96 5.95
C ALA A 47 -6.13 -3.63 4.45
N ASP A 48 -6.38 -2.38 4.11
CA ASP A 48 -6.41 -1.96 2.71
C ASP A 48 -5.04 -2.03 2.07
N VAL A 49 -4.01 -1.64 2.81
CA VAL A 49 -2.64 -1.72 2.31
C VAL A 49 -2.26 -3.16 2.07
N GLN A 50 -2.59 -4.03 3.02
CA GLN A 50 -2.28 -5.44 2.87
C GLN A 50 -3.02 -6.06 1.70
N ALA A 51 -4.28 -5.70 1.51
CA ALA A 51 -5.06 -6.21 0.40
C ALA A 51 -4.46 -5.77 -0.93
N TYR A 52 -4.01 -4.52 -0.99
CA TYR A 52 -3.39 -4.01 -2.20
C TYR A 52 -2.11 -4.80 -2.51
N LEU A 53 -1.30 -5.04 -1.48
CA LEU A 53 -0.05 -5.75 -1.68
C LEU A 53 -0.30 -7.20 -2.11
N GLU A 54 -1.34 -7.81 -1.58
CA GLU A 54 -1.72 -9.15 -2.03
C GLU A 54 -2.10 -9.13 -3.50
N GLY A 55 -2.80 -8.11 -3.93
CA GLY A 55 -3.19 -7.99 -5.32
C GLY A 55 -2.01 -7.76 -6.25
N CYS A 56 -0.91 -7.27 -5.70
CA CYS A 56 0.30 -7.06 -6.50
C CYS A 56 1.18 -8.29 -6.54
N ARG A 57 0.85 -9.30 -5.76
CA ARG A 57 1.68 -10.49 -5.70
C ARG A 57 1.65 -11.19 -7.04
N VAL A 58 2.82 -11.50 -7.55
CA VAL A 58 2.93 -12.24 -8.78
C VAL A 58 3.23 -13.68 -8.45
N SER A 59 2.35 -14.55 -8.88
CA SER A 59 2.52 -15.97 -8.67
C SER A 59 3.44 -16.52 -9.73
N VAL A 60 4.51 -17.14 -9.30
CA VAL A 60 5.48 -17.69 -10.22
C VAL A 60 5.47 -19.19 -10.07
N SER A 61 5.15 -19.87 -11.13
CA SER A 61 5.13 -21.32 -11.06
C SER A 61 6.44 -21.95 -11.45
N VAL A 62 7.42 -21.18 -11.85
CA VAL A 62 8.70 -21.75 -12.12
C VAL A 62 9.35 -22.15 -10.84
N PRO A 63 9.93 -23.26 -10.84
CA PRO A 63 10.63 -23.68 -9.66
C PRO A 63 11.78 -22.78 -9.49
N LYS A 64 12.03 -22.64 -8.71
CA LYS A 64 12.92 -21.93 -8.41
C LYS A 64 14.10 -21.72 -8.91
N GLU A 65 14.54 -21.70 -9.28
CA GLU A 65 15.56 -21.55 -9.71
C GLU A 65 15.79 -20.29 -10.09
N ARG A 66 15.63 -19.72 -10.25
CA ARG A 66 15.75 -18.65 -10.58
C ARG A 66 15.40 -17.64 -10.00
N ARG A 67 15.63 -17.22 -9.71
CA ARG A 67 15.30 -16.36 -9.16
C ARG A 67 15.34 -15.29 -9.14
N GLN A 68 15.48 -14.73 -9.21
CA GLN A 68 15.46 -13.85 -9.20
C GLN A 68 15.33 -12.96 -8.84
N SER A 69 15.48 -12.61 -8.64
CA SER A 69 15.37 -11.96 -8.45
C SER A 69 15.34 -11.38 -8.25
#